data_c96ceb704cc638656fc8ae161db3e2cd
#
_entry.id   c96ceb704cc638656fc8ae161db3e2cd
#
_cell.length_a   1.000
_cell.length_b   1.000
_cell.length_c   1.000
_cell.angle_alpha   90.00
_cell.angle_beta   90.00
_cell.angle_gamma   90.00
#
_symmetry.space_group_name_H-M   'P 1'
#
loop_
_entity.id
_entity.type
_entity.pdbx_description
1 polymer ?
#
loop_
_entity_poly.entity_id
_entity_poly.type
_entity_poly.pdbx_seq_one_letter_code
_entity_poly.pdbx_strand_id
1 'polypeptide(L)'
;MHAIIPAGGVGSRLWPLSRRTEPKFLLDLSGGGRSMVRATVDRLAPVSDGAVIVTGAAHAAAVAAQVEGTGVEVVAEPSPRDSMEAIGLAAAILHERLGDVVVGSFAADHVITDEAAFHRAVRAAEAIARAGYVTTIGIAPTEPSSAFGYIEQGDALGAPLAGRVVVRFEEKPDAARAAEYLTTGRYLWNAGMFVMRSGVLLDALAELHPELHRGLLAIAGAWDTRGRADVLAAVWPTLERMVIDRAVAEPIAARGGVAVVPADMGWSDIGDFDALAALAPSPPALAVAAEGSWVHATRPVMVVGIPGAVVVETPDAILVTTREHAQEVKAVVDRLDGPLERLR
;
A
#
# COMPACT_ATOMS: atom_id res chain seq x y z
N MET A 1 17.92 1.27 -7.35
CA MET A 1 16.77 0.44 -6.92
C MET A 1 15.67 0.53 -7.96
N HIS A 2 14.97 -0.59 -8.25
CA HIS A 2 13.77 -0.59 -9.08
C HIS A 2 12.53 -0.56 -8.19
N ALA A 3 11.59 0.33 -8.48
CA ALA A 3 10.35 0.44 -7.71
C ALA A 3 9.30 -0.55 -8.25
N ILE A 4 8.64 -1.25 -7.36
CA ILE A 4 7.43 -2.04 -7.63
C ILE A 4 6.28 -1.31 -6.95
N ILE A 5 5.24 -1.01 -7.70
CA ILE A 5 4.09 -0.23 -7.21
C ILE A 5 2.83 -1.09 -7.32
N PRO A 6 2.49 -1.86 -6.27
CA PRO A 6 1.22 -2.56 -6.25
C PRO A 6 0.06 -1.55 -6.24
N ALA A 7 -0.80 -1.65 -7.25
CA ALA A 7 -2.01 -0.84 -7.41
C ALA A 7 -3.22 -1.78 -7.41
N GLY A 8 -3.48 -2.33 -6.23
CA GLY A 8 -4.58 -3.24 -5.95
C GLY A 8 -5.50 -2.68 -4.86
N GLY A 9 -6.66 -3.29 -4.72
CA GLY A 9 -7.64 -2.85 -3.72
C GLY A 9 -8.50 -1.67 -4.18
N VAL A 10 -9.79 -1.74 -3.86
CA VAL A 10 -10.78 -0.72 -4.27
C VAL A 10 -10.76 0.50 -3.35
N GLY A 11 -10.39 0.31 -2.07
CA GLY A 11 -10.53 1.36 -1.05
C GLY A 11 -11.98 1.54 -0.60
N SER A 12 -12.72 0.45 -0.39
CA SER A 12 -14.17 0.44 -0.14
C SER A 12 -14.65 1.27 1.05
N ARG A 13 -13.77 1.61 2.01
CA ARG A 13 -14.09 2.50 3.13
C ARG A 13 -14.19 3.98 2.73
N LEU A 14 -13.74 4.32 1.51
CA LEU A 14 -13.89 5.66 0.93
C LEU A 14 -15.05 5.73 -0.06
N TRP A 15 -15.93 4.70 -0.09
CA TRP A 15 -17.18 4.80 -0.85
C TRP A 15 -18.01 6.01 -0.35
N PRO A 16 -18.64 6.81 -1.20
CA PRO A 16 -18.82 6.66 -2.63
C PRO A 16 -17.74 7.33 -3.51
N LEU A 17 -16.65 7.84 -2.97
CA LEU A 17 -15.55 8.39 -3.78
C LEU A 17 -14.84 7.27 -4.55
N SER A 18 -14.48 6.17 -3.84
CA SER A 18 -13.89 5.01 -4.48
C SER A 18 -14.96 4.02 -4.93
N ARG A 19 -14.73 3.40 -6.08
CA ARG A 19 -15.62 2.42 -6.73
C ARG A 19 -14.78 1.28 -7.31
N ARG A 20 -15.43 0.16 -7.63
CA ARG A 20 -14.76 -0.92 -8.39
C ARG A 20 -14.20 -0.45 -9.73
N THR A 21 -14.87 0.47 -10.41
CA THR A 21 -14.44 1.05 -11.67
C THR A 21 -13.45 2.20 -11.50
N GLU A 22 -13.43 2.84 -10.34
CA GLU A 22 -12.58 3.97 -10.01
C GLU A 22 -12.00 3.77 -8.60
N PRO A 23 -11.03 2.85 -8.45
CA PRO A 23 -10.44 2.54 -7.14
C PRO A 23 -9.62 3.70 -6.61
N LYS A 24 -9.37 3.69 -5.29
CA LYS A 24 -8.68 4.71 -4.53
C LYS A 24 -7.41 5.24 -5.21
N PHE A 25 -6.58 4.36 -5.75
CA PHE A 25 -5.31 4.76 -6.37
C PHE A 25 -5.45 5.57 -7.65
N LEU A 26 -6.64 5.60 -8.29
CA LEU A 26 -6.95 6.46 -9.44
C LEU A 26 -7.50 7.83 -9.05
N LEU A 27 -7.85 8.04 -7.78
CA LEU A 27 -8.41 9.29 -7.29
C LEU A 27 -7.31 10.31 -6.93
N ASP A 28 -7.64 11.60 -7.03
CA ASP A 28 -6.88 12.67 -6.40
C ASP A 28 -7.47 12.96 -5.01
N LEU A 29 -6.95 12.29 -3.99
CA LEU A 29 -7.38 12.52 -2.60
C LEU A 29 -6.56 13.58 -1.87
N SER A 30 -5.44 13.99 -2.45
CA SER A 30 -4.56 15.02 -1.90
C SER A 30 -4.88 16.43 -2.39
N GLY A 31 -5.73 16.57 -3.42
CA GLY A 31 -6.02 17.84 -4.07
C GLY A 31 -4.86 18.41 -4.91
N GLY A 32 -3.88 17.57 -5.23
CA GLY A 32 -2.70 17.95 -6.00
C GLY A 32 -2.89 17.96 -7.54
N GLY A 33 -4.08 17.67 -8.03
CA GLY A 33 -4.38 17.56 -9.47
C GLY A 33 -3.83 16.29 -10.12
N ARG A 34 -3.47 15.26 -9.32
CA ARG A 34 -2.89 13.99 -9.76
C ARG A 34 -3.53 12.82 -9.02
N SER A 35 -3.75 11.71 -9.72
CA SER A 35 -4.13 10.47 -9.05
C SER A 35 -3.05 10.00 -8.07
N MET A 36 -3.43 9.21 -7.06
CA MET A 36 -2.46 8.71 -6.07
C MET A 36 -1.39 7.84 -6.71
N VAL A 37 -1.73 7.01 -7.70
CA VAL A 37 -0.74 6.21 -8.45
C VAL A 37 0.25 7.10 -9.19
N ARG A 38 -0.19 8.18 -9.82
CA ARG A 38 0.70 9.13 -10.49
C ARG A 38 1.58 9.88 -9.49
N ALA A 39 1.04 10.35 -8.38
CA ALA A 39 1.80 10.99 -7.32
C ALA A 39 2.86 10.05 -6.73
N THR A 40 2.55 8.75 -6.61
CA THR A 40 3.52 7.74 -6.15
C THR A 40 4.64 7.53 -7.17
N VAL A 41 4.34 7.46 -8.47
CA VAL A 41 5.37 7.37 -9.53
C VAL A 41 6.29 8.59 -9.50
N ASP A 42 5.72 9.80 -9.47
CA ASP A 42 6.49 11.04 -9.47
C ASP A 42 7.40 11.15 -8.23
N ARG A 43 6.91 10.76 -7.06
CA ARG A 43 7.65 10.74 -5.80
C ARG A 43 8.80 9.74 -5.81
N LEU A 44 8.65 8.59 -6.47
CA LEU A 44 9.68 7.55 -6.54
C LEU A 44 10.75 7.84 -7.60
N ALA A 45 10.45 8.64 -8.62
CA ALA A 45 11.37 8.92 -9.72
C ALA A 45 12.78 9.38 -9.28
N PRO A 46 12.96 10.26 -8.25
CA PRO A 46 14.29 10.69 -7.82
C PRO A 46 15.11 9.64 -7.06
N VAL A 47 14.53 8.51 -6.69
CA VAL A 47 15.15 7.45 -5.85
C VAL A 47 15.09 6.07 -6.48
N SER A 48 14.63 5.95 -7.73
CA SER A 48 14.56 4.67 -8.45
C SER A 48 15.17 4.77 -9.85
N ASP A 49 15.74 3.66 -10.32
CA ASP A 49 16.31 3.53 -11.67
C ASP A 49 15.22 3.19 -12.72
N GLY A 50 14.03 2.85 -12.26
CA GLY A 50 12.84 2.51 -13.03
C GLY A 50 11.73 2.01 -12.12
N ALA A 51 10.52 1.89 -12.65
CA ALA A 51 9.37 1.41 -11.90
C ALA A 51 8.49 0.47 -12.71
N VAL A 52 7.82 -0.45 -12.00
CA VAL A 52 6.80 -1.35 -12.51
C VAL A 52 5.56 -1.21 -11.65
N ILE A 53 4.42 -0.92 -12.25
CA ILE A 53 3.12 -0.94 -11.57
C ILE A 53 2.48 -2.31 -11.80
N VAL A 54 2.01 -2.94 -10.72
CA VAL A 54 1.24 -4.20 -10.82
C VAL A 54 -0.21 -3.90 -10.43
N THR A 55 -1.14 -4.17 -11.35
CA THR A 55 -2.56 -3.88 -11.14
C THR A 55 -3.46 -4.94 -11.78
N GLY A 56 -4.70 -5.04 -11.34
CA GLY A 56 -5.66 -5.95 -11.97
C GLY A 56 -5.96 -5.57 -13.43
N ALA A 57 -6.20 -6.56 -14.28
CA ALA A 57 -6.48 -6.36 -15.71
C ALA A 57 -7.61 -5.35 -15.98
N ALA A 58 -8.61 -5.28 -15.09
CA ALA A 58 -9.71 -4.33 -15.20
C ALA A 58 -9.26 -2.85 -15.11
N HIS A 59 -8.16 -2.57 -14.44
CA HIS A 59 -7.66 -1.20 -14.21
C HIS A 59 -6.43 -0.85 -15.03
N ALA A 60 -5.81 -1.82 -15.71
CA ALA A 60 -4.53 -1.65 -16.41
C ALA A 60 -4.54 -0.49 -17.41
N ALA A 61 -5.62 -0.34 -18.19
CA ALA A 61 -5.73 0.74 -19.17
C ALA A 61 -5.86 2.12 -18.49
N ALA A 62 -6.64 2.22 -17.41
CA ALA A 62 -6.79 3.45 -16.64
C ALA A 62 -5.48 3.86 -15.95
N VAL A 63 -4.77 2.89 -15.36
CA VAL A 63 -3.44 3.11 -14.77
C VAL A 63 -2.44 3.57 -15.82
N ALA A 64 -2.39 2.88 -16.97
CA ALA A 64 -1.48 3.25 -18.07
C ALA A 64 -1.70 4.70 -18.54
N ALA A 65 -2.95 5.13 -18.64
CA ALA A 65 -3.29 6.51 -18.98
C ALA A 65 -2.80 7.53 -17.93
N GLN A 66 -2.85 7.17 -16.63
CA GLN A 66 -2.36 8.05 -15.55
C GLN A 66 -0.83 8.23 -15.57
N VAL A 67 -0.10 7.23 -16.04
CA VAL A 67 1.37 7.24 -16.03
C VAL A 67 1.99 7.42 -17.42
N GLU A 68 1.19 7.83 -18.39
CA GLU A 68 1.66 8.11 -19.75
C GLU A 68 2.84 9.08 -19.73
N GLY A 69 3.87 8.81 -20.53
CA GLY A 69 5.08 9.61 -20.63
C GLY A 69 6.10 9.43 -19.50
N THR A 70 5.83 8.60 -18.49
CA THR A 70 6.78 8.36 -17.38
C THR A 70 7.78 7.24 -17.66
N GLY A 71 7.55 6.40 -18.66
CA GLY A 71 8.37 5.21 -18.94
C GLY A 71 8.13 4.03 -17.99
N VAL A 72 7.13 4.13 -17.11
CA VAL A 72 6.77 3.06 -16.16
C VAL A 72 6.02 1.96 -16.88
N GLU A 73 6.42 0.70 -16.65
CA GLU A 73 5.72 -0.48 -17.17
C GLU A 73 4.49 -0.82 -16.30
N VAL A 74 3.39 -1.19 -16.94
CA VAL A 74 2.19 -1.68 -16.25
C VAL A 74 2.03 -3.17 -16.49
N VAL A 75 2.14 -3.95 -15.43
CA VAL A 75 1.91 -5.38 -15.36
C VAL A 75 0.48 -5.65 -14.93
N ALA A 76 -0.29 -6.32 -15.79
CA ALA A 76 -1.68 -6.65 -15.52
C ALA A 76 -1.83 -8.05 -14.94
N GLU A 77 -2.38 -8.15 -13.73
CA GLU A 77 -2.78 -9.41 -13.11
C GLU A 77 -4.10 -9.91 -13.73
N PRO A 78 -4.19 -11.19 -14.13
CA PRO A 78 -5.44 -11.74 -14.71
C PRO A 78 -6.62 -11.71 -13.72
N SER A 79 -6.33 -11.88 -12.44
CA SER A 79 -7.31 -11.82 -11.34
C SER A 79 -6.63 -11.30 -10.09
N PRO A 80 -7.39 -10.60 -9.20
CA PRO A 80 -6.84 -10.08 -7.97
C PRO A 80 -6.23 -11.16 -7.09
N ARG A 81 -5.01 -10.92 -6.63
CA ARG A 81 -4.29 -11.69 -5.62
C ARG A 81 -3.93 -10.77 -4.46
N ASP A 82 -3.20 -11.29 -3.48
CA ASP A 82 -2.71 -10.47 -2.38
C ASP A 82 -1.35 -9.83 -2.76
N SER A 83 -0.72 -9.13 -1.82
CA SER A 83 0.47 -8.32 -2.12
C SER A 83 1.70 -9.14 -2.52
N MET A 84 1.82 -10.39 -2.01
CA MET A 84 3.00 -11.21 -2.30
C MET A 84 3.10 -11.60 -3.77
N GLU A 85 2.00 -12.00 -4.40
CA GLU A 85 2.00 -12.40 -5.80
C GLU A 85 2.32 -11.21 -6.71
N ALA A 86 1.76 -10.03 -6.43
CA ALA A 86 2.04 -8.81 -7.19
C ALA A 86 3.52 -8.41 -7.09
N ILE A 87 4.05 -8.35 -5.87
CA ILE A 87 5.44 -7.97 -5.60
C ILE A 87 6.39 -9.04 -6.16
N GLY A 88 6.08 -10.32 -5.89
CA GLY A 88 6.89 -11.46 -6.33
C GLY A 88 6.97 -11.58 -7.85
N LEU A 89 5.85 -11.36 -8.56
CA LEU A 89 5.83 -11.36 -10.02
C LEU A 89 6.73 -10.26 -10.59
N ALA A 90 6.56 -9.03 -10.15
CA ALA A 90 7.38 -7.93 -10.63
C ALA A 90 8.86 -8.12 -10.27
N ALA A 91 9.16 -8.61 -9.06
CA ALA A 91 10.52 -8.90 -8.64
C ALA A 91 11.15 -10.02 -9.48
N ALA A 92 10.40 -11.08 -9.80
CA ALA A 92 10.88 -12.16 -10.65
C ALA A 92 11.13 -11.70 -12.10
N ILE A 93 10.25 -10.87 -12.67
CA ILE A 93 10.45 -10.26 -14.00
C ILE A 93 11.71 -9.39 -14.03
N LEU A 94 11.88 -8.53 -13.01
CA LEU A 94 13.06 -7.67 -12.89
C LEU A 94 14.33 -8.50 -12.70
N HIS A 95 14.28 -9.57 -11.91
CA HIS A 95 15.40 -10.50 -11.71
C HIS A 95 15.81 -11.20 -12.99
N GLU A 96 14.84 -11.68 -13.78
CA GLU A 96 15.11 -12.34 -15.07
C GLU A 96 15.79 -11.40 -16.07
N ARG A 97 15.34 -10.13 -16.12
CA ARG A 97 15.85 -9.12 -17.06
C ARG A 97 17.18 -8.51 -16.65
N LEU A 98 17.40 -8.30 -15.35
CA LEU A 98 18.47 -7.43 -14.84
C LEU A 98 19.44 -8.17 -13.89
N GLY A 99 19.13 -9.42 -13.55
CA GLY A 99 19.84 -10.16 -12.51
C GLY A 99 19.39 -9.73 -11.10
N ASP A 100 20.24 -9.96 -10.12
CA ASP A 100 19.95 -9.67 -8.71
C ASP A 100 20.07 -8.18 -8.39
N VAL A 101 18.99 -7.48 -8.58
CA VAL A 101 18.86 -6.03 -8.33
C VAL A 101 18.12 -5.74 -7.03
N VAL A 102 18.30 -4.53 -6.48
CA VAL A 102 17.47 -4.07 -5.36
C VAL A 102 16.11 -3.65 -5.89
N VAL A 103 15.05 -4.22 -5.31
CA VAL A 103 13.66 -3.87 -5.55
C VAL A 103 13.05 -3.24 -4.31
N GLY A 104 12.14 -2.28 -4.49
CA GLY A 104 11.39 -1.67 -3.40
C GLY A 104 9.90 -1.65 -3.73
N SER A 105 9.08 -2.21 -2.85
CA SER A 105 7.62 -2.20 -2.97
C SER A 105 7.01 -1.01 -2.25
N PHE A 106 6.21 -0.21 -2.97
CA PHE A 106 5.54 0.99 -2.45
C PHE A 106 4.10 1.02 -2.95
N ALA A 107 3.12 0.98 -2.04
CA ALA A 107 1.72 0.98 -2.42
C ALA A 107 1.34 2.25 -3.22
N ALA A 108 0.50 2.08 -4.24
CA ALA A 108 0.07 3.13 -5.15
C ALA A 108 -0.79 4.22 -4.47
N ASP A 109 -1.29 3.95 -3.26
CA ASP A 109 -2.38 4.70 -2.63
C ASP A 109 -2.02 5.28 -1.25
N HIS A 110 -0.72 5.41 -0.95
CA HIS A 110 -0.23 6.10 0.24
C HIS A 110 0.07 7.57 -0.02
N VAL A 111 -0.21 8.41 0.97
CA VAL A 111 0.21 9.82 0.98
C VAL A 111 1.46 9.99 1.83
N ILE A 112 2.36 10.82 1.35
CA ILE A 112 3.58 11.26 2.02
C ILE A 112 3.63 12.79 1.90
N THR A 113 3.70 13.49 3.01
CA THR A 113 3.73 14.95 3.01
C THR A 113 5.15 15.53 3.08
N ASP A 114 6.13 14.78 3.59
CA ASP A 114 7.57 15.12 3.54
C ASP A 114 8.31 14.16 2.59
N GLU A 115 8.34 14.51 1.30
CA GLU A 115 9.05 13.72 0.29
C GLU A 115 10.57 13.66 0.53
N ALA A 116 11.15 14.70 1.13
CA ALA A 116 12.58 14.70 1.41
C ALA A 116 12.94 13.68 2.50
N ALA A 117 12.11 13.58 3.56
CA ALA A 117 12.26 12.54 4.57
C ALA A 117 12.04 11.14 3.98
N PHE A 118 11.02 10.98 3.12
CA PHE A 118 10.77 9.74 2.39
C PHE A 118 11.98 9.31 1.56
N HIS A 119 12.56 10.21 0.77
CA HIS A 119 13.74 9.90 -0.04
C HIS A 119 14.95 9.50 0.81
N ARG A 120 15.15 10.13 1.98
CA ARG A 120 16.21 9.72 2.92
C ARG A 120 15.96 8.31 3.46
N ALA A 121 14.71 8.00 3.85
CA ALA A 121 14.34 6.68 4.34
C ALA A 121 14.51 5.59 3.28
N VAL A 122 14.09 5.85 2.04
CA VAL A 122 14.24 4.90 0.92
C VAL A 122 15.72 4.63 0.62
N ARG A 123 16.58 5.67 0.59
CA ARG A 123 18.02 5.47 0.38
C ARG A 123 18.67 4.69 1.52
N ALA A 124 18.26 4.92 2.76
CA ALA A 124 18.75 4.14 3.91
C ALA A 124 18.30 2.68 3.80
N ALA A 125 17.04 2.44 3.44
CA ALA A 125 16.50 1.11 3.23
C ALA A 125 17.22 0.37 2.08
N GLU A 126 17.52 1.06 0.98
CA GLU A 126 18.31 0.50 -0.13
C GLU A 126 19.70 0.06 0.30
N ALA A 127 20.39 0.89 1.10
CA ALA A 127 21.72 0.55 1.60
C ALA A 127 21.70 -0.71 2.49
N ILE A 128 20.68 -0.86 3.33
CA ILE A 128 20.48 -2.03 4.19
C ILE A 128 20.11 -3.26 3.35
N ALA A 129 19.25 -3.09 2.36
CA ALA A 129 18.86 -4.17 1.44
C ALA A 129 20.06 -4.71 0.65
N ARG A 130 21.00 -3.85 0.24
CA ARG A 130 22.27 -4.26 -0.41
C ARG A 130 23.14 -5.12 0.52
N ALA A 131 23.01 -4.95 1.84
CA ALA A 131 23.69 -5.80 2.83
C ALA A 131 22.98 -7.14 3.07
N GLY A 132 21.87 -7.44 2.38
CA GLY A 132 21.17 -8.73 2.39
C GLY A 132 19.96 -8.81 3.30
N TYR A 133 19.52 -7.70 3.91
CA TYR A 133 18.29 -7.67 4.72
C TYR A 133 17.04 -7.46 3.86
N VAL A 134 15.93 -8.04 4.31
CA VAL A 134 14.59 -7.54 3.97
C VAL A 134 14.37 -6.29 4.81
N THR A 135 14.23 -5.13 4.18
CA THR A 135 14.16 -3.86 4.90
C THR A 135 12.76 -3.27 4.77
N THR A 136 12.19 -2.78 5.88
CA THR A 136 10.93 -2.04 5.85
C THR A 136 11.10 -0.64 6.41
N ILE A 137 10.14 0.25 6.14
CA ILE A 137 10.05 1.59 6.71
C ILE A 137 9.02 1.57 7.83
N GLY A 138 9.42 2.04 9.00
CA GLY A 138 8.58 2.05 10.20
C GLY A 138 8.18 3.46 10.60
N ILE A 139 6.91 3.63 10.97
CA ILE A 139 6.32 4.90 11.38
C ILE A 139 6.03 4.85 12.89
N ALA A 140 6.33 5.92 13.60
CA ALA A 140 6.00 6.02 15.02
C ALA A 140 4.46 5.96 15.21
N PRO A 141 3.93 5.01 16.01
CA PRO A 141 2.50 4.90 16.22
C PRO A 141 1.99 6.07 17.06
N THR A 142 0.88 6.66 16.63
CA THR A 142 0.22 7.76 17.33
C THR A 142 -1.02 7.31 18.11
N GLU A 143 -1.52 6.10 17.82
CA GLU A 143 -2.71 5.50 18.43
C GLU A 143 -2.61 3.96 18.42
N PRO A 144 -3.43 3.24 19.20
CA PRO A 144 -3.45 1.78 19.19
C PRO A 144 -4.31 1.25 18.02
N SER A 145 -3.77 1.30 16.80
CA SER A 145 -4.48 0.83 15.60
C SER A 145 -4.32 -0.67 15.39
N SER A 146 -5.42 -1.38 15.19
CA SER A 146 -5.42 -2.77 14.74
C SER A 146 -5.41 -2.92 13.20
N ALA A 147 -5.32 -1.80 12.48
CA ALA A 147 -5.30 -1.79 11.02
C ALA A 147 -3.91 -2.03 10.43
N PHE A 148 -2.86 -1.81 11.23
CA PHE A 148 -1.47 -1.87 10.79
C PHE A 148 -0.70 -3.04 11.41
N GLY A 149 0.36 -3.48 10.72
CA GLY A 149 1.38 -4.33 11.29
C GLY A 149 2.27 -3.55 12.27
N TYR A 150 2.79 -4.22 13.28
CA TYR A 150 3.70 -3.66 14.27
C TYR A 150 5.08 -4.32 14.20
N ILE A 151 6.11 -3.49 14.34
CA ILE A 151 7.51 -3.87 14.24
C ILE A 151 8.21 -3.54 15.56
N GLU A 152 8.67 -4.54 16.30
CA GLU A 152 9.50 -4.34 17.49
C GLU A 152 10.94 -4.08 17.06
N GLN A 153 11.45 -2.89 17.41
CA GLN A 153 12.81 -2.48 17.13
C GLN A 153 13.81 -3.13 18.08
N GLY A 154 14.84 -3.72 17.53
CA GLY A 154 16.02 -4.22 18.24
C GLY A 154 17.21 -3.25 18.19
N ASP A 155 18.41 -3.80 18.14
CA ASP A 155 19.67 -3.05 18.12
C ASP A 155 19.86 -2.30 16.79
N ALA A 156 20.63 -1.22 16.84
CA ALA A 156 21.07 -0.52 15.65
C ALA A 156 22.01 -1.42 14.84
N LEU A 157 21.89 -1.37 13.50
CA LEU A 157 22.75 -2.13 12.59
C LEU A 157 24.23 -1.67 12.62
N GLY A 158 24.48 -0.45 13.12
CA GLY A 158 25.80 0.15 13.12
C GLY A 158 26.18 0.82 11.81
N ALA A 159 27.13 1.77 11.89
CA ALA A 159 27.59 2.51 10.72
C ALA A 159 28.20 1.59 9.66
N PRO A 160 27.95 1.83 8.35
CA PRO A 160 27.24 3.00 7.81
C PRO A 160 25.71 2.81 7.67
N LEU A 161 25.13 1.73 8.17
CA LEU A 161 23.72 1.38 7.97
C LEU A 161 22.82 2.12 8.97
N ALA A 162 21.94 3.00 8.48
CA ALA A 162 21.04 3.82 9.30
C ALA A 162 19.70 3.09 9.51
N GLY A 163 19.70 1.99 10.27
CA GLY A 163 18.51 1.20 10.60
C GLY A 163 18.70 0.36 11.85
N ARG A 164 17.68 -0.41 12.18
CA ARG A 164 17.65 -1.31 13.34
C ARG A 164 17.23 -2.72 12.93
N VAL A 165 17.70 -3.72 13.62
CA VAL A 165 17.22 -5.09 13.45
C VAL A 165 15.75 -5.15 13.91
N VAL A 166 14.93 -5.94 13.25
CA VAL A 166 13.56 -6.24 13.68
C VAL A 166 13.61 -7.48 14.58
N VAL A 167 13.13 -7.32 15.81
CA VAL A 167 13.04 -8.43 16.80
C VAL A 167 11.76 -9.23 16.58
N ARG A 168 10.68 -8.54 16.30
CA ARG A 168 9.35 -9.12 16.08
C ARG A 168 8.61 -8.30 15.02
N PHE A 169 7.91 -9.03 14.17
CA PHE A 169 6.91 -8.48 13.25
C PHE A 169 5.57 -9.13 13.57
N GLU A 170 4.51 -8.36 13.66
CA GLU A 170 3.16 -8.88 13.93
C GLU A 170 2.13 -8.11 13.10
N GLU A 171 1.49 -8.81 12.17
CA GLU A 171 0.49 -8.22 11.26
C GLU A 171 -0.87 -8.12 11.95
N LYS A 172 -1.38 -6.90 12.09
CA LYS A 172 -2.71 -6.56 12.59
C LYS A 172 -3.04 -7.22 13.94
N PRO A 173 -2.34 -6.83 15.04
CA PRO A 173 -2.66 -7.33 16.38
C PRO A 173 -4.07 -6.92 16.79
N ASP A 174 -4.62 -7.59 17.79
CA ASP A 174 -5.86 -7.14 18.42
C ASP A 174 -5.68 -5.80 19.15
N ALA A 175 -6.81 -5.14 19.48
CA ALA A 175 -6.80 -3.79 20.08
C ALA A 175 -6.06 -3.75 21.43
N ALA A 176 -6.13 -4.81 22.23
CA ALA A 176 -5.46 -4.88 23.53
C ALA A 176 -3.94 -4.93 23.37
N ARG A 177 -3.44 -5.73 22.43
CA ARG A 177 -2.01 -5.83 22.09
C ARG A 177 -1.51 -4.54 21.44
N ALA A 178 -2.29 -3.93 20.54
CA ALA A 178 -1.95 -2.64 19.94
C ALA A 178 -1.76 -1.56 21.02
N ALA A 179 -2.65 -1.50 22.02
CA ALA A 179 -2.55 -0.58 23.16
C ALA A 179 -1.30 -0.87 24.02
N GLU A 180 -0.99 -2.14 24.27
CA GLU A 180 0.25 -2.53 24.97
C GLU A 180 1.49 -2.05 24.20
N TYR A 181 1.57 -2.30 22.89
CA TYR A 181 2.70 -1.91 22.06
C TYR A 181 2.96 -0.41 22.06
N LEU A 182 1.88 0.39 22.00
CA LEU A 182 1.98 1.84 22.06
C LEU A 182 2.65 2.32 23.35
N THR A 183 2.34 1.71 24.52
CA THR A 183 2.89 2.12 25.81
C THR A 183 4.39 1.83 25.97
N THR A 184 4.91 0.86 25.23
CA THR A 184 6.33 0.46 25.36
C THR A 184 7.30 1.43 24.68
N GLY A 185 6.84 2.20 23.68
CA GLY A 185 7.68 3.06 22.84
C GLY A 185 8.68 2.33 21.94
N ARG A 186 8.65 0.98 21.89
CA ARG A 186 9.60 0.16 21.12
C ARG A 186 9.07 -0.28 19.76
N TYR A 187 7.77 -0.09 19.51
CA TYR A 187 7.13 -0.53 18.31
C TYR A 187 6.95 0.61 17.30
N LEU A 188 7.04 0.26 16.04
CA LEU A 188 6.67 1.11 14.91
C LEU A 188 5.53 0.44 14.15
N TRP A 189 4.70 1.23 13.49
CA TRP A 189 3.81 0.70 12.46
C TRP A 189 4.62 0.33 11.22
N ASN A 190 4.27 -0.79 10.61
CA ASN A 190 4.77 -1.13 9.28
C ASN A 190 4.07 -0.27 8.22
N ALA A 191 4.84 0.55 7.52
CA ALA A 191 4.30 1.35 6.42
C ALA A 191 3.94 0.54 5.16
N GLY A 192 4.15 -0.79 5.18
CA GLY A 192 3.91 -1.66 4.01
C GLY A 192 4.89 -1.41 2.86
N MET A 193 6.02 -0.77 3.16
CA MET A 193 7.09 -0.49 2.20
C MET A 193 8.25 -1.44 2.45
N PHE A 194 8.56 -2.30 1.48
CA PHE A 194 9.62 -3.30 1.61
C PHE A 194 10.69 -3.09 0.55
N VAL A 195 11.96 -3.04 0.96
CA VAL A 195 13.12 -2.89 0.09
C VAL A 195 14.08 -4.06 0.34
N MET A 196 14.44 -4.78 -0.73
CA MET A 196 15.32 -5.94 -0.64
C MET A 196 15.96 -6.25 -1.98
N ARG A 197 16.97 -7.11 -2.01
CA ARG A 197 17.46 -7.68 -3.28
C ARG A 197 16.44 -8.67 -3.82
N SER A 198 16.26 -8.69 -5.14
CA SER A 198 15.35 -9.63 -5.79
C SER A 198 15.73 -11.07 -5.51
N GLY A 199 17.03 -11.40 -5.46
CA GLY A 199 17.53 -12.70 -5.08
C GLY A 199 17.14 -13.09 -3.64
N VAL A 200 17.28 -12.18 -2.68
CA VAL A 200 16.87 -12.43 -1.27
C VAL A 200 15.38 -12.77 -1.19
N LEU A 201 14.53 -12.05 -1.92
CA LEU A 201 13.09 -12.36 -1.96
C LEU A 201 12.82 -13.73 -2.59
N LEU A 202 13.42 -14.02 -3.73
CA LEU A 202 13.21 -15.28 -4.44
C LEU A 202 13.75 -16.49 -3.66
N ASP A 203 14.91 -16.35 -3.00
CA ASP A 203 15.47 -17.38 -2.13
C ASP A 203 14.55 -17.65 -0.92
N ALA A 204 14.01 -16.59 -0.30
CA ALA A 204 13.04 -16.72 0.78
C ALA A 204 11.76 -17.45 0.31
N LEU A 205 11.25 -17.11 -0.87
CA LEU A 205 10.09 -17.80 -1.44
C LEU A 205 10.42 -19.26 -1.83
N ALA A 206 11.62 -19.54 -2.33
CA ALA A 206 12.03 -20.91 -2.63
C ALA A 206 12.04 -21.81 -1.38
N GLU A 207 12.46 -21.25 -0.24
CA GLU A 207 12.50 -21.97 1.04
C GLU A 207 11.11 -22.09 1.69
N LEU A 208 10.37 -20.97 1.77
CA LEU A 208 9.13 -20.87 2.56
C LEU A 208 7.88 -21.28 1.75
N HIS A 209 7.86 -20.98 0.46
CA HIS A 209 6.72 -21.13 -0.44
C HIS A 209 7.14 -21.66 -1.83
N PRO A 210 7.69 -22.89 -1.93
CA PRO A 210 8.32 -23.40 -3.15
C PRO A 210 7.37 -23.48 -4.37
N GLU A 211 6.06 -23.71 -4.16
CA GLU A 211 5.09 -23.73 -5.25
C GLU A 211 4.87 -22.33 -5.82
N LEU A 212 4.72 -21.32 -4.95
CA LEU A 212 4.61 -19.93 -5.36
C LEU A 212 5.86 -19.48 -6.11
N HIS A 213 7.05 -19.77 -5.56
CA HIS A 213 8.34 -19.47 -6.20
C HIS A 213 8.42 -20.04 -7.61
N ARG A 214 8.13 -21.36 -7.79
CA ARG A 214 8.17 -22.02 -9.12
C ARG A 214 7.19 -21.37 -10.10
N GLY A 215 5.98 -21.05 -9.65
CA GLY A 215 4.98 -20.41 -10.48
C GLY A 215 5.39 -19.02 -10.93
N LEU A 216 5.92 -18.19 -10.02
CA LEU A 216 6.40 -16.84 -10.35
C LEU A 216 7.56 -16.88 -11.34
N LEU A 217 8.53 -17.77 -11.16
CA LEU A 217 9.65 -17.95 -12.11
C LEU A 217 9.18 -18.45 -13.48
N ALA A 218 8.22 -19.37 -13.53
CA ALA A 218 7.67 -19.83 -14.80
C ALA A 218 7.00 -18.69 -15.58
N ILE A 219 6.24 -17.81 -14.89
CA ILE A 219 5.62 -16.64 -15.52
C ILE A 219 6.71 -15.64 -15.95
N ALA A 220 7.68 -15.33 -15.09
CA ALA A 220 8.75 -14.39 -15.39
C ALA A 220 9.59 -14.83 -16.59
N GLY A 221 10.00 -16.09 -16.67
CA GLY A 221 10.76 -16.64 -17.80
C GLY A 221 10.00 -16.60 -19.13
N ALA A 222 8.65 -16.61 -19.09
CA ALA A 222 7.82 -16.46 -20.27
C ALA A 222 7.47 -15.00 -20.60
N TRP A 223 7.75 -14.04 -19.69
CA TRP A 223 7.19 -12.70 -19.72
C TRP A 223 7.49 -11.93 -21.01
N ASP A 224 8.72 -11.98 -21.49
CA ASP A 224 9.16 -11.28 -22.71
C ASP A 224 9.12 -12.19 -23.95
N THR A 225 8.37 -13.31 -23.88
CA THR A 225 8.20 -14.27 -24.99
C THR A 225 6.78 -14.25 -25.54
N ARG A 226 6.58 -14.92 -26.70
CA ARG A 226 5.25 -15.14 -27.27
C ARG A 226 4.36 -16.03 -26.42
N GLY A 227 4.93 -16.83 -25.50
CA GLY A 227 4.22 -17.74 -24.61
C GLY A 227 3.66 -17.07 -23.36
N ARG A 228 3.91 -15.77 -23.14
CA ARG A 228 3.49 -15.04 -21.94
C ARG A 228 2.02 -15.24 -21.58
N ALA A 229 1.12 -15.04 -22.53
CA ALA A 229 -0.32 -15.10 -22.27
C ALA A 229 -0.75 -16.49 -21.81
N ASP A 230 -0.26 -17.53 -22.46
CA ASP A 230 -0.61 -18.93 -22.16
C ASP A 230 -0.06 -19.34 -20.79
N VAL A 231 1.20 -19.02 -20.50
CA VAL A 231 1.83 -19.35 -19.20
C VAL A 231 1.15 -18.59 -18.07
N LEU A 232 0.89 -17.28 -18.24
CA LEU A 232 0.21 -16.48 -17.25
C LEU A 232 -1.20 -17.02 -16.97
N ALA A 233 -1.97 -17.34 -18.00
CA ALA A 233 -3.33 -17.88 -17.86
C ALA A 233 -3.34 -19.27 -17.18
N ALA A 234 -2.35 -20.10 -17.43
CA ALA A 234 -2.27 -21.43 -16.84
C ALA A 234 -1.77 -21.40 -15.38
N VAL A 235 -0.76 -20.60 -15.08
CA VAL A 235 -0.05 -20.63 -13.79
C VAL A 235 -0.68 -19.69 -12.77
N TRP A 236 -1.07 -18.46 -13.15
CA TRP A 236 -1.59 -17.46 -12.19
C TRP A 236 -2.74 -17.96 -11.32
N PRO A 237 -3.74 -18.70 -11.85
CA PRO A 237 -4.85 -19.19 -11.02
C PRO A 237 -4.42 -20.21 -9.95
N THR A 238 -3.27 -20.87 -10.12
CA THR A 238 -2.78 -21.90 -9.19
C THR A 238 -1.98 -21.34 -8.03
N LEU A 239 -1.55 -20.06 -8.09
CA LEU A 239 -0.75 -19.45 -7.05
C LEU A 239 -1.59 -19.28 -5.76
N GLU A 240 -0.99 -19.60 -4.63
CA GLU A 240 -1.59 -19.40 -3.31
C GLU A 240 -1.64 -17.89 -2.99
N ARG A 241 -2.71 -17.43 -2.34
CA ARG A 241 -2.87 -16.03 -1.96
C ARG A 241 -2.19 -15.74 -0.63
N MET A 242 -1.30 -14.75 -0.63
CA MET A 242 -0.53 -14.37 0.55
C MET A 242 -0.24 -12.87 0.59
N VAL A 243 -0.14 -12.31 1.80
CA VAL A 243 0.43 -10.98 2.00
C VAL A 243 1.93 -11.12 2.30
N ILE A 244 2.74 -10.20 1.77
CA ILE A 244 4.21 -10.23 1.93
C ILE A 244 4.61 -10.24 3.41
N ASP A 245 3.82 -9.59 4.26
CA ASP A 245 4.04 -9.51 5.69
C ASP A 245 4.16 -10.91 6.31
N ARG A 246 3.18 -11.78 6.05
CA ARG A 246 3.15 -13.16 6.56
C ARG A 246 4.01 -14.12 5.76
N ALA A 247 4.09 -13.93 4.45
CA ALA A 247 4.84 -14.82 3.59
C ALA A 247 6.36 -14.71 3.80
N VAL A 248 6.85 -13.49 4.05
CA VAL A 248 8.28 -13.19 4.08
C VAL A 248 8.69 -12.45 5.34
N ALA A 249 8.04 -11.32 5.68
CA ALA A 249 8.53 -10.45 6.75
C ALA A 249 8.52 -11.13 8.13
N GLU A 250 7.42 -11.74 8.54
CA GLU A 250 7.33 -12.45 9.83
C GLU A 250 8.34 -13.60 9.97
N PRO A 251 8.41 -14.58 9.03
CA PRO A 251 9.34 -15.71 9.17
C PRO A 251 10.81 -15.29 9.05
N ILE A 252 11.14 -14.29 8.24
CA ILE A 252 12.51 -13.79 8.12
C ILE A 252 12.90 -12.95 9.34
N ALA A 253 11.98 -12.18 9.94
CA ALA A 253 12.23 -11.45 11.20
C ALA A 253 12.59 -12.40 12.33
N ALA A 254 11.92 -13.54 12.43
CA ALA A 254 12.22 -14.56 13.44
C ALA A 254 13.66 -15.10 13.36
N ARG A 255 14.35 -14.90 12.22
CA ARG A 255 15.74 -15.32 11.97
C ARG A 255 16.73 -14.14 12.01
N GLY A 256 16.27 -12.92 12.35
CA GLY A 256 17.09 -11.70 12.35
C GLY A 256 17.43 -11.15 10.97
N GLY A 257 16.74 -11.58 9.91
CA GLY A 257 16.97 -11.16 8.53
C GLY A 257 16.15 -9.94 8.09
N VAL A 258 15.36 -9.34 8.99
CA VAL A 258 14.59 -8.12 8.70
C VAL A 258 15.21 -6.93 9.44
N ALA A 259 15.26 -5.80 8.74
CA ALA A 259 15.64 -4.52 9.32
C ALA A 259 14.55 -3.46 9.10
N VAL A 260 14.52 -2.45 9.97
CA VAL A 260 13.59 -1.33 9.86
C VAL A 260 14.34 0.01 9.83
N VAL A 261 13.89 0.90 8.96
CA VAL A 261 14.29 2.31 8.95
C VAL A 261 13.16 3.12 9.60
N PRO A 262 13.34 3.65 10.81
CA PRO A 262 12.38 4.57 11.39
C PRO A 262 12.32 5.85 10.57
N ALA A 263 11.11 6.31 10.23
CA ALA A 263 10.92 7.53 9.45
C ALA A 263 9.72 8.34 9.96
N ASP A 264 9.90 9.65 9.96
CA ASP A 264 8.82 10.63 10.09
C ASP A 264 8.75 11.39 8.77
N MET A 265 7.74 11.07 7.97
CA MET A 265 7.60 11.57 6.59
C MET A 265 6.16 11.99 6.28
N GLY A 266 5.33 12.16 7.34
CA GLY A 266 3.92 12.51 7.16
C GLY A 266 3.16 11.45 6.36
N TRP A 267 3.38 10.18 6.70
CA TRP A 267 2.76 9.03 6.03
C TRP A 267 1.31 8.83 6.49
N SER A 268 0.45 8.52 5.52
CA SER A 268 -0.91 8.03 5.74
C SER A 268 -1.30 7.04 4.65
N ASP A 269 -1.96 5.96 5.05
CA ASP A 269 -2.57 5.02 4.10
C ASP A 269 -3.95 5.48 3.62
N ILE A 270 -4.50 6.56 4.18
CA ILE A 270 -5.90 7.04 3.96
C ILE A 270 -6.86 5.85 3.95
N GLY A 271 -6.93 5.14 5.06
CA GLY A 271 -7.74 3.93 5.17
C GLY A 271 -9.25 4.19 5.12
N ASP A 272 -9.70 5.38 5.51
CA ASP A 272 -11.10 5.78 5.64
C ASP A 272 -11.27 7.31 5.62
N PHE A 273 -12.51 7.78 5.87
CA PHE A 273 -12.82 9.21 5.88
C PHE A 273 -12.28 9.96 7.09
N ASP A 274 -11.97 9.30 8.21
CA ASP A 274 -11.34 9.97 9.34
C ASP A 274 -9.90 10.37 8.99
N ALA A 275 -9.15 9.43 8.42
CA ALA A 275 -7.79 9.68 7.92
C ALA A 275 -7.79 10.73 6.78
N LEU A 276 -8.77 10.68 5.86
CA LEU A 276 -8.90 11.67 4.79
C LEU A 276 -9.22 13.06 5.34
N ALA A 277 -10.12 13.17 6.32
CA ALA A 277 -10.47 14.44 6.96
C ALA A 277 -9.31 15.07 7.72
N ALA A 278 -8.44 14.25 8.32
CA ALA A 278 -7.23 14.72 8.98
C ALA A 278 -6.19 15.25 7.98
N LEU A 279 -6.08 14.62 6.81
CA LEU A 279 -5.13 15.01 5.76
C LEU A 279 -5.58 16.24 4.98
N ALA A 280 -6.84 16.28 4.57
CA ALA A 280 -7.42 17.29 3.68
C ALA A 280 -8.68 17.89 4.30
N PRO A 281 -8.56 18.87 5.20
CA PRO A 281 -9.71 19.51 5.83
C PRO A 281 -10.67 20.13 4.80
N SER A 282 -11.93 19.79 4.91
CA SER A 282 -13.01 20.28 4.02
C SER A 282 -14.26 20.57 4.87
N PRO A 283 -14.35 21.75 5.52
CA PRO A 283 -15.46 22.06 6.42
C PRO A 283 -16.77 22.27 5.65
N PRO A 284 -17.93 22.08 6.32
CA PRO A 284 -19.23 22.45 5.76
C PRO A 284 -19.33 23.95 5.51
N ALA A 285 -20.26 24.36 4.63
CA ALA A 285 -20.52 25.76 4.36
C ALA A 285 -21.03 26.52 5.61
N LEU A 286 -21.76 25.83 6.51
CA LEU A 286 -22.16 26.32 7.82
C LEU A 286 -22.21 25.16 8.81
N ALA A 287 -21.65 25.35 10.01
CA ALA A 287 -21.65 24.37 11.09
C ALA A 287 -22.22 25.00 12.38
N VAL A 288 -23.14 24.30 13.05
CA VAL A 288 -23.66 24.64 14.35
C VAL A 288 -23.65 23.39 15.22
N ALA A 289 -22.87 23.41 16.32
CA ALA A 289 -22.65 22.22 17.16
C ALA A 289 -22.24 20.98 16.32
N ALA A 290 -21.28 21.16 15.40
CA ALA A 290 -20.87 20.17 14.41
C ALA A 290 -19.34 20.25 14.17
N GLU A 291 -18.57 20.40 15.24
CA GLU A 291 -17.12 20.53 15.23
C GLU A 291 -16.48 19.30 14.59
N GLY A 292 -15.39 19.49 13.84
CA GLY A 292 -14.64 18.41 13.17
C GLY A 292 -15.35 17.75 12.00
N SER A 293 -16.48 18.32 11.54
CA SER A 293 -17.19 17.80 10.36
C SER A 293 -16.38 18.01 9.07
N TRP A 294 -16.50 17.06 8.17
CA TRP A 294 -15.87 17.03 6.86
C TRP A 294 -16.91 16.82 5.75
N VAL A 295 -16.80 17.61 4.68
CA VAL A 295 -17.78 17.58 3.58
C VAL A 295 -17.10 17.56 2.24
N HIS A 296 -17.46 16.60 1.40
CA HIS A 296 -17.14 16.57 -0.01
C HIS A 296 -18.44 16.64 -0.82
N ALA A 297 -18.79 17.82 -1.29
CA ALA A 297 -20.03 18.05 -2.01
C ALA A 297 -19.91 19.22 -3.00
N THR A 298 -20.69 19.18 -4.06
CA THR A 298 -20.80 20.28 -5.03
C THR A 298 -21.79 21.36 -4.57
N ARG A 299 -22.75 20.99 -3.73
CA ARG A 299 -23.73 21.90 -3.14
C ARG A 299 -23.30 22.36 -1.75
N PRO A 300 -23.69 23.57 -1.33
CA PRO A 300 -23.48 24.02 0.04
C PRO A 300 -24.16 23.07 1.04
N VAL A 301 -23.39 22.55 1.99
CA VAL A 301 -23.87 21.67 3.07
C VAL A 301 -23.81 22.40 4.40
N MET A 302 -24.90 22.38 5.13
CA MET A 302 -24.99 22.89 6.50
C MET A 302 -25.14 21.69 7.44
N VAL A 303 -24.31 21.63 8.47
CA VAL A 303 -24.33 20.55 9.47
C VAL A 303 -24.71 21.14 10.82
N VAL A 304 -25.74 20.57 11.46
CA VAL A 304 -26.26 21.04 12.74
C VAL A 304 -26.39 19.89 13.73
N GLY A 305 -25.74 19.98 14.88
CA GLY A 305 -25.89 19.04 15.98
C GLY A 305 -25.26 17.66 15.75
N ILE A 306 -24.34 17.52 14.79
CA ILE A 306 -23.65 16.24 14.49
C ILE A 306 -22.14 16.49 14.47
N PRO A 307 -21.45 16.45 15.64
CA PRO A 307 -20.01 16.56 15.69
C PRO A 307 -19.32 15.46 14.87
N GLY A 308 -18.24 15.81 14.19
CA GLY A 308 -17.48 14.87 13.35
C GLY A 308 -18.26 14.28 12.17
N ALA A 309 -19.35 14.94 11.72
CA ALA A 309 -20.11 14.47 10.56
C ALA A 309 -19.20 14.38 9.31
N VAL A 310 -19.39 13.33 8.53
CA VAL A 310 -18.80 13.13 7.21
C VAL A 310 -19.92 13.07 6.18
N VAL A 311 -19.94 14.02 5.26
CA VAL A 311 -20.92 14.08 4.18
C VAL A 311 -20.21 14.02 2.85
N VAL A 312 -20.53 13.03 2.04
CA VAL A 312 -19.94 12.82 0.71
C VAL A 312 -21.02 12.76 -0.34
N GLU A 313 -20.97 13.68 -1.29
CA GLU A 313 -21.86 13.71 -2.45
C GLU A 313 -21.08 13.30 -3.70
N THR A 314 -21.64 12.36 -4.45
CA THR A 314 -21.25 12.03 -5.82
C THR A 314 -22.48 12.20 -6.73
N PRO A 315 -22.34 12.16 -8.05
CA PRO A 315 -23.51 12.34 -8.95
C PRO A 315 -24.65 11.33 -8.71
N ASP A 316 -24.35 10.18 -8.14
CA ASP A 316 -25.29 9.05 -8.02
C ASP A 316 -25.50 8.55 -6.58
N ALA A 317 -24.79 9.09 -5.60
CA ALA A 317 -24.92 8.68 -4.19
C ALA A 317 -24.57 9.81 -3.21
N ILE A 318 -25.19 9.75 -2.03
CA ILE A 318 -24.80 10.56 -0.88
C ILE A 318 -24.55 9.63 0.29
N LEU A 319 -23.36 9.76 0.90
CA LEU A 319 -23.02 9.12 2.17
C LEU A 319 -23.11 10.15 3.29
N VAL A 320 -23.74 9.78 4.39
CA VAL A 320 -23.71 10.51 5.63
C VAL A 320 -23.27 9.56 6.74
N THR A 321 -22.20 9.89 7.42
CA THR A 321 -21.67 9.14 8.56
C THR A 321 -20.96 10.09 9.51
N THR A 322 -20.24 9.58 10.48
CA THR A 322 -19.32 10.36 11.33
C THR A 322 -17.90 9.80 11.20
N ARG A 323 -16.90 10.59 11.62
CA ARG A 323 -15.50 10.14 11.66
C ARG A 323 -15.32 8.88 12.49
N GLU A 324 -16.04 8.78 13.62
CA GLU A 324 -16.05 7.60 14.49
C GLU A 324 -16.51 6.31 13.77
N HIS A 325 -17.47 6.43 12.84
CA HIS A 325 -18.05 5.31 12.11
C HIS A 325 -17.48 5.14 10.69
N ALA A 326 -16.38 5.83 10.37
CA ALA A 326 -15.80 5.81 9.03
C ALA A 326 -15.38 4.38 8.58
N GLN A 327 -14.93 3.54 9.49
CA GLN A 327 -14.58 2.14 9.21
C GLN A 327 -15.78 1.29 8.79
N GLU A 328 -16.99 1.63 9.24
CA GLU A 328 -18.22 0.88 8.98
C GLU A 328 -18.76 1.10 7.55
N VAL A 329 -18.25 2.10 6.82
CA VAL A 329 -18.64 2.36 5.42
C VAL A 329 -18.49 1.13 4.54
N LYS A 330 -17.46 0.29 4.80
CA LYS A 330 -17.31 -0.98 4.10
C LYS A 330 -18.53 -1.88 4.22
N ALA A 331 -19.19 -1.92 5.38
CA ALA A 331 -20.37 -2.74 5.59
C ALA A 331 -21.57 -2.29 4.74
N VAL A 332 -21.64 -1.00 4.39
CA VAL A 332 -22.63 -0.48 3.41
C VAL A 332 -22.33 -1.08 2.03
N VAL A 333 -21.07 -0.98 1.58
CA VAL A 333 -20.64 -1.49 0.26
C VAL A 333 -20.92 -3.01 0.13
N ASP A 334 -20.64 -3.77 1.19
CA ASP A 334 -20.87 -5.23 1.21
C ASP A 334 -22.37 -5.59 1.07
N ARG A 335 -23.29 -4.67 1.42
CA ARG A 335 -24.75 -4.83 1.33
C ARG A 335 -25.39 -4.20 0.09
N LEU A 336 -24.60 -3.55 -0.78
CA LEU A 336 -25.12 -3.02 -2.04
C LEU A 336 -25.48 -4.20 -2.95
N ASP A 337 -26.77 -4.41 -3.20
CA ASP A 337 -27.32 -5.48 -4.04
C ASP A 337 -28.46 -4.97 -4.91
N GLY A 338 -28.97 -5.81 -5.83
CA GLY A 338 -30.06 -5.49 -6.71
C GLY A 338 -29.85 -4.17 -7.45
N PRO A 339 -30.81 -3.22 -7.37
CA PRO A 339 -30.68 -1.92 -8.07
C PRO A 339 -29.49 -1.07 -7.59
N LEU A 340 -28.98 -1.31 -6.39
CA LEU A 340 -27.85 -0.57 -5.80
C LEU A 340 -26.49 -1.17 -6.15
N GLU A 341 -26.43 -2.38 -6.71
CA GLU A 341 -25.17 -3.03 -7.08
C GLU A 341 -24.31 -2.19 -8.03
N ARG A 342 -24.94 -1.40 -8.91
CA ARG A 342 -24.27 -0.46 -9.80
C ARG A 342 -23.43 0.62 -9.09
N LEU A 343 -23.68 0.81 -7.79
CA LEU A 343 -22.97 1.79 -6.95
C LEU A 343 -21.69 1.23 -6.30
N ARG A 344 -21.39 -0.06 -6.50
CA ARG A 344 -20.17 -0.70 -5.96
C ARG A 344 -18.89 -0.18 -6.57
#